data_c96c3997c283f74f9e4506ce79567196
#
_entry.id   c96c3997c283f74f9e4506ce79567196
#
_cell.length_a   1.000
_cell.length_b   1.000
_cell.length_c   1.000
_cell.angle_alpha   90.00
_cell.angle_beta   90.00
_cell.angle_gamma   90.00
#
_symmetry.space_group_name_H-M   'P 1'
#
loop_
_entity.id
_entity.type
_entity.pdbx_description
1 polymer ?
#
loop_
_entity_poly.entity_id
_entity_poly.type
_entity_poly.pdbx_seq_one_letter_code
_entity_poly.pdbx_strand_id
1 'polypeptide(L)'
;MRPSLAFKLLFRRFFCLKLANLCPFTSVRIALYRLMGIRIGADVYMGFGIELETNFPELVSIGDHVTISHRCIITAHMGSPSDTPVKRFIQMGAKPVVIEDGAWICIGAIILPGVTIGENAVVAAGAVVSRDVPANTVVGGIPARHIRRLEAPLAETGQ
;
A
#
# COMPACT_ATOMS: atom_id res chain seq x y z
N MET A 1 9.68 -31.52 -16.59
CA MET A 1 8.86 -30.39 -17.10
C MET A 1 9.37 -29.09 -16.52
N ARG A 2 9.87 -28.16 -17.32
CA ARG A 2 10.40 -26.88 -16.78
C ARG A 2 9.20 -26.00 -16.38
N PRO A 3 9.17 -25.44 -15.17
CA PRO A 3 8.06 -24.56 -14.76
C PRO A 3 8.00 -23.34 -15.69
N SER A 4 6.77 -22.92 -16.03
CA SER A 4 6.55 -21.76 -16.89
C SER A 4 7.16 -20.49 -16.27
N LEU A 5 7.49 -19.49 -17.08
CA LEU A 5 8.01 -18.21 -16.59
C LEU A 5 7.04 -17.56 -15.59
N ALA A 6 5.74 -17.64 -15.87
CA ALA A 6 4.68 -17.14 -14.99
C ALA A 6 4.71 -17.82 -13.62
N PHE A 7 4.89 -19.14 -13.56
CA PHE A 7 5.00 -19.87 -12.31
C PHE A 7 6.22 -19.44 -11.49
N LYS A 8 7.37 -19.25 -12.14
CA LYS A 8 8.60 -18.77 -11.47
C LYS A 8 8.41 -17.37 -10.89
N LEU A 9 7.76 -16.47 -11.63
CA LEU A 9 7.48 -15.11 -11.17
C LEU A 9 6.52 -15.10 -9.98
N LEU A 10 5.45 -15.89 -10.04
CA LEU A 10 4.47 -15.99 -8.97
C LEU A 10 5.08 -16.60 -7.69
N PHE A 11 5.89 -17.65 -7.85
CA PHE A 11 6.62 -18.28 -6.75
C PHE A 11 7.60 -17.29 -6.10
N ARG A 12 8.35 -16.52 -6.91
CA ARG A 12 9.26 -15.48 -6.42
C ARG A 12 8.50 -14.42 -5.61
N ARG A 13 7.38 -13.92 -6.13
CA ARG A 13 6.55 -12.91 -5.45
C ARG A 13 6.05 -13.42 -4.10
N PHE A 14 5.48 -14.63 -4.07
CA PHE A 14 5.00 -15.27 -2.85
C PHE A 14 6.12 -15.47 -1.82
N PHE A 15 7.28 -15.97 -2.26
CA PHE A 15 8.44 -16.19 -1.40
C PHE A 15 8.97 -14.88 -0.82
N CYS A 16 9.13 -13.85 -1.65
CA CYS A 16 9.57 -12.53 -1.18
C CYS A 16 8.61 -11.93 -0.15
N LEU A 17 7.29 -12.04 -0.35
CA LEU A 17 6.31 -11.55 0.61
C LEU A 17 6.43 -12.25 1.97
N LYS A 18 6.52 -13.58 1.97
CA LYS A 18 6.67 -14.36 3.20
C LYS A 18 7.97 -14.02 3.93
N LEU A 19 9.06 -13.91 3.19
CA LEU A 19 10.37 -13.58 3.74
C LEU A 19 10.40 -12.13 4.28
N ALA A 20 9.78 -11.18 3.58
CA ALA A 20 9.66 -9.80 4.05
C ALA A 20 8.90 -9.71 5.38
N ASN A 21 7.81 -10.47 5.52
CA ASN A 21 7.01 -10.47 6.75
C ASN A 21 7.73 -11.10 7.95
N LEU A 22 8.73 -11.96 7.72
CA LEU A 22 9.56 -12.56 8.76
C LEU A 22 10.82 -11.74 9.09
N CYS A 23 11.24 -10.84 8.19
CA CYS A 23 12.50 -10.11 8.32
C CYS A 23 12.37 -8.94 9.32
N PRO A 24 13.23 -8.82 10.35
CA PRO A 24 13.19 -7.70 11.28
C PRO A 24 13.70 -6.38 10.70
N PHE A 25 14.51 -6.42 9.63
CA PHE A 25 15.16 -5.25 9.07
C PHE A 25 14.33 -4.60 7.97
N THR A 26 13.95 -3.33 8.15
CA THR A 26 13.15 -2.55 7.18
C THR A 26 13.79 -2.49 5.81
N SER A 27 15.10 -2.27 5.73
CA SER A 27 15.84 -2.19 4.45
C SER A 27 15.75 -3.48 3.65
N VAL A 28 15.84 -4.62 4.32
CA VAL A 28 15.70 -5.94 3.67
C VAL A 28 14.27 -6.17 3.19
N ARG A 29 13.26 -5.79 4.00
CA ARG A 29 11.85 -5.87 3.58
C ARG A 29 11.59 -5.05 2.32
N ILE A 30 12.07 -3.80 2.28
CA ILE A 30 11.94 -2.92 1.12
C ILE A 30 12.60 -3.53 -0.11
N ALA A 31 13.81 -4.08 0.02
CA ALA A 31 14.49 -4.76 -1.08
C ALA A 31 13.69 -5.94 -1.63
N LEU A 32 13.09 -6.75 -0.74
CA LEU A 32 12.23 -7.87 -1.14
C LEU A 32 10.96 -7.40 -1.85
N TYR A 33 10.31 -6.33 -1.40
CA TYR A 33 9.14 -5.76 -2.07
C TYR A 33 9.48 -5.15 -3.43
N ARG A 34 10.62 -4.47 -3.55
CA ARG A 34 11.14 -4.00 -4.85
C ARG A 34 11.40 -5.18 -5.81
N LEU A 35 11.95 -6.28 -5.30
CA LEU A 35 12.17 -7.50 -6.08
C LEU A 35 10.85 -8.15 -6.53
N MET A 36 9.76 -7.98 -5.80
CA MET A 36 8.43 -8.40 -6.25
C MET A 36 7.93 -7.57 -7.45
N GLY A 37 8.40 -6.35 -7.62
CA GLY A 37 8.03 -5.44 -8.69
C GLY A 37 7.32 -4.16 -8.24
N ILE A 38 7.22 -3.93 -6.92
CA ILE A 38 6.66 -2.70 -6.36
C ILE A 38 7.67 -1.58 -6.50
N ARG A 39 7.24 -0.40 -6.92
CA ARG A 39 8.08 0.80 -6.94
C ARG A 39 8.06 1.44 -5.56
N ILE A 40 9.22 1.59 -4.95
CA ILE A 40 9.36 2.18 -3.61
C ILE A 40 10.51 3.18 -3.67
N GLY A 41 10.27 4.40 -3.21
CA GLY A 41 11.22 5.50 -3.17
C GLY A 41 12.29 5.36 -2.09
N ALA A 42 12.96 6.47 -1.79
CA ALA A 42 14.00 6.59 -0.77
C ALA A 42 13.39 6.82 0.62
N ASP A 43 14.16 6.52 1.68
CA ASP A 43 13.82 6.79 3.08
C ASP A 43 12.43 6.35 3.53
N VAL A 44 11.97 5.23 2.97
CA VAL A 44 10.67 4.65 3.32
C VAL A 44 10.78 3.75 4.54
N TYR A 45 9.86 3.92 5.48
CA TYR A 45 9.67 2.98 6.58
C TYR A 45 8.51 2.03 6.29
N MET A 46 8.74 0.73 6.47
CA MET A 46 7.70 -0.30 6.33
C MET A 46 7.69 -1.18 7.57
N GLY A 47 6.55 -1.23 8.25
CA GLY A 47 6.30 -2.04 9.44
C GLY A 47 6.22 -3.53 9.16
N PHE A 48 5.86 -4.31 10.19
CA PHE A 48 5.64 -5.75 10.08
C PHE A 48 4.23 -6.09 9.64
N GLY A 49 4.07 -7.26 9.00
CA GLY A 49 2.76 -7.80 8.64
C GLY A 49 2.02 -6.98 7.59
N ILE A 50 2.74 -6.23 6.78
CA ILE A 50 2.15 -5.50 5.66
C ILE A 50 1.81 -6.50 4.55
N GLU A 51 0.57 -6.45 4.08
CA GLU A 51 0.12 -7.19 2.91
C GLU A 51 0.09 -6.27 1.70
N LEU A 52 0.98 -6.54 0.74
CA LEU A 52 1.06 -5.79 -0.52
C LEU A 52 0.53 -6.64 -1.68
N GLU A 53 0.07 -5.93 -2.72
CA GLU A 53 -0.37 -6.52 -3.99
C GLU A 53 0.65 -7.52 -4.54
N THR A 54 0.21 -8.74 -4.81
CA THR A 54 1.08 -9.82 -5.29
C THR A 54 0.86 -10.19 -6.75
N ASN A 55 -0.37 -10.01 -7.26
CA ASN A 55 -0.72 -10.37 -8.63
C ASN A 55 -0.23 -9.30 -9.62
N PHE A 56 -0.39 -8.02 -9.25
CA PHE A 56 -0.05 -6.85 -10.06
C PHE A 56 0.83 -5.86 -9.28
N PRO A 57 1.99 -6.29 -8.75
CA PRO A 57 2.82 -5.44 -7.88
C PRO A 57 3.33 -4.18 -8.59
N GLU A 58 3.45 -4.22 -9.91
CA GLU A 58 3.81 -3.06 -10.76
C GLU A 58 2.77 -1.92 -10.73
N LEU A 59 1.55 -2.20 -10.27
CA LEU A 59 0.51 -1.20 -10.09
C LEU A 59 0.60 -0.46 -8.75
N VAL A 60 1.51 -0.86 -7.86
CA VAL A 60 1.73 -0.16 -6.59
C VAL A 60 2.99 0.69 -6.70
N SER A 61 2.85 1.97 -6.40
CA SER A 61 3.97 2.90 -6.27
C SER A 61 3.93 3.65 -4.95
N ILE A 62 5.07 3.73 -4.29
CA ILE A 62 5.29 4.36 -3.00
C ILE A 62 6.42 5.37 -3.20
N GLY A 63 6.19 6.62 -2.88
CA GLY A 63 7.12 7.72 -3.01
C GLY A 63 8.23 7.72 -1.96
N ASP A 64 8.92 8.85 -1.85
CA ASP A 64 10.00 9.07 -0.90
C ASP A 64 9.46 9.43 0.49
N HIS A 65 10.22 9.14 1.54
CA HIS A 65 9.90 9.50 2.95
C HIS A 65 8.55 8.97 3.45
N VAL A 66 7.98 7.96 2.81
CA VAL A 66 6.68 7.38 3.19
C VAL A 66 6.84 6.48 4.41
N THR A 67 5.90 6.60 5.34
CA THR A 67 5.77 5.68 6.48
C THR A 67 4.55 4.78 6.31
N ILE A 68 4.75 3.47 6.24
CA ILE A 68 3.69 2.47 6.28
C ILE A 68 3.84 1.66 7.56
N SER A 69 2.89 1.85 8.47
CA SER A 69 2.90 1.19 9.77
C SER A 69 2.53 -0.29 9.66
N HIS A 70 2.52 -0.98 10.80
CA HIS A 70 2.27 -2.43 10.86
C HIS A 70 0.87 -2.82 10.36
N ARG A 71 0.77 -4.03 9.77
CA ARG A 71 -0.51 -4.68 9.40
C ARG A 71 -1.38 -3.87 8.42
N CYS A 72 -0.78 -3.00 7.62
CA CYS A 72 -1.48 -2.34 6.54
C CYS A 72 -1.71 -3.29 5.37
N ILE A 73 -2.80 -3.08 4.65
CA ILE A 73 -3.14 -3.82 3.43
C ILE A 73 -3.21 -2.84 2.27
N ILE A 74 -2.45 -3.11 1.21
CA ILE A 74 -2.46 -2.31 -0.02
C ILE A 74 -2.72 -3.26 -1.18
N THR A 75 -3.91 -3.15 -1.77
CA THR A 75 -4.32 -3.99 -2.90
C THR A 75 -4.62 -3.13 -4.12
N ALA A 76 -4.14 -3.56 -5.28
CA ALA A 76 -4.36 -2.89 -6.57
C ALA A 76 -5.33 -3.65 -7.46
N HIS A 77 -5.95 -4.72 -6.97
CA HIS A 77 -6.96 -5.46 -7.74
C HIS A 77 -8.18 -5.82 -6.90
N MET A 78 -9.28 -5.92 -7.58
CA MET A 78 -10.52 -6.49 -7.04
C MET A 78 -11.01 -7.56 -7.99
N GLY A 79 -11.19 -8.77 -7.50
CA GLY A 79 -11.65 -9.87 -8.34
C GLY A 79 -12.14 -11.06 -7.52
N SER A 80 -13.02 -11.83 -8.11
CA SER A 80 -13.42 -13.13 -7.59
C SER A 80 -12.96 -14.22 -8.57
N PRO A 81 -12.22 -15.22 -8.13
CA PRO A 81 -11.85 -16.35 -8.98
C PRO A 81 -13.05 -17.22 -9.37
N SER A 82 -14.12 -17.19 -8.56
CA SER A 82 -15.33 -17.95 -8.80
C SER A 82 -16.24 -17.27 -9.81
N ASP A 83 -16.96 -18.06 -10.62
CA ASP A 83 -18.01 -17.54 -11.48
C ASP A 83 -19.28 -17.30 -10.68
N THR A 84 -19.42 -16.10 -10.14
CA THR A 84 -20.55 -15.71 -9.29
C THR A 84 -21.45 -14.70 -10.02
N PRO A 85 -22.77 -14.71 -9.79
CA PRO A 85 -23.69 -13.70 -10.36
C PRO A 85 -23.31 -12.25 -10.01
N VAL A 86 -22.63 -12.04 -8.89
CA VAL A 86 -22.18 -10.71 -8.41
C VAL A 86 -21.23 -10.02 -9.39
N LYS A 87 -20.49 -10.76 -10.21
CA LYS A 87 -19.64 -10.20 -11.28
C LYS A 87 -20.40 -9.31 -12.28
N ARG A 88 -21.71 -9.51 -12.40
CA ARG A 88 -22.57 -8.68 -13.29
C ARG A 88 -22.83 -7.30 -12.73
N PHE A 89 -22.64 -7.10 -11.42
CA PHE A 89 -22.95 -5.86 -10.70
C PHE A 89 -21.72 -5.11 -10.22
N ILE A 90 -20.58 -5.79 -10.16
CA ILE A 90 -19.32 -5.21 -9.65
C ILE A 90 -18.29 -5.22 -10.78
N GLN A 91 -17.79 -4.03 -11.10
CA GLN A 91 -16.65 -3.91 -12.03
C GLN A 91 -15.39 -4.44 -11.36
N MET A 92 -14.96 -5.60 -11.80
CA MET A 92 -13.73 -6.23 -11.33
C MET A 92 -12.55 -5.75 -12.19
N GLY A 93 -11.36 -5.79 -11.63
CA GLY A 93 -10.16 -5.42 -12.36
C GLY A 93 -9.04 -4.95 -11.46
N ALA A 94 -7.95 -4.53 -12.10
CA ALA A 94 -6.80 -3.97 -11.43
C ALA A 94 -6.69 -2.47 -11.75
N LYS A 95 -6.39 -1.67 -10.72
CA LYS A 95 -6.21 -0.22 -10.81
C LYS A 95 -4.98 0.20 -10.01
N PRO A 96 -4.18 1.15 -10.49
CA PRO A 96 -2.98 1.55 -9.77
C PRO A 96 -3.30 2.14 -8.41
N VAL A 97 -2.42 1.89 -7.45
CA VAL A 97 -2.38 2.56 -6.15
C VAL A 97 -1.10 3.37 -6.07
N VAL A 98 -1.25 4.64 -5.77
CA VAL A 98 -0.16 5.60 -5.64
C VAL A 98 -0.14 6.12 -4.21
N ILE A 99 1.01 6.05 -3.55
CA ILE A 99 1.26 6.70 -2.27
C ILE A 99 2.37 7.70 -2.53
N GLU A 100 2.04 9.00 -2.47
CA GLU A 100 2.96 10.08 -2.76
C GLU A 100 3.89 10.36 -1.57
N ASP A 101 4.86 11.25 -1.80
CA ASP A 101 5.94 11.52 -0.87
C ASP A 101 5.45 11.98 0.50
N GLY A 102 6.16 11.58 1.55
CA GLY A 102 5.88 12.00 2.92
C GLY A 102 4.59 11.45 3.53
N ALA A 103 3.80 10.67 2.80
CA ALA A 103 2.54 10.14 3.31
C ALA A 103 2.74 9.18 4.49
N TRP A 104 1.82 9.21 5.44
CA TRP A 104 1.82 8.32 6.60
C TRP A 104 0.57 7.43 6.64
N ILE A 105 0.78 6.15 6.45
CA ILE A 105 -0.26 5.12 6.54
C ILE A 105 -0.16 4.48 7.92
N CYS A 106 -1.11 4.79 8.81
CA CYS A 106 -1.11 4.29 10.18
C CYS A 106 -1.53 2.81 10.24
N ILE A 107 -1.24 2.20 11.40
CA ILE A 107 -1.43 0.76 11.66
C ILE A 107 -2.80 0.24 11.22
N GLY A 108 -2.81 -0.90 10.53
CA GLY A 108 -4.02 -1.60 10.15
C GLY A 108 -4.89 -0.92 9.09
N ALA A 109 -4.41 0.16 8.47
CA ALA A 109 -5.14 0.81 7.38
C ALA A 109 -5.19 -0.07 6.12
N ILE A 110 -6.28 0.05 5.36
CA ILE A 110 -6.52 -0.68 4.12
C ILE A 110 -6.68 0.32 2.98
N ILE A 111 -5.83 0.20 1.96
CA ILE A 111 -5.89 1.02 0.74
C ILE A 111 -6.43 0.17 -0.40
N LEU A 112 -7.56 0.61 -0.97
CA LEU A 112 -8.26 -0.12 -2.03
C LEU A 112 -7.74 0.24 -3.43
N PRO A 113 -8.04 -0.59 -4.45
CA PRO A 113 -7.57 -0.38 -5.82
C PRO A 113 -8.01 0.97 -6.40
N GLY A 114 -7.10 1.62 -7.10
CA GLY A 114 -7.35 2.89 -7.79
C GLY A 114 -7.24 4.14 -6.92
N VAL A 115 -6.70 4.01 -5.70
CA VAL A 115 -6.56 5.12 -4.76
C VAL A 115 -5.20 5.79 -4.89
N THR A 116 -5.21 7.11 -4.91
CA THR A 116 -4.02 7.96 -4.71
C THR A 116 -4.05 8.57 -3.31
N ILE A 117 -2.99 8.35 -2.54
CA ILE A 117 -2.74 9.04 -1.28
C ILE A 117 -1.78 10.19 -1.56
N GLY A 118 -2.26 11.41 -1.44
CA GLY A 118 -1.50 12.61 -1.79
C GLY A 118 -0.35 12.90 -0.82
N GLU A 119 0.53 13.78 -1.26
CA GLU A 119 1.75 14.18 -0.55
C GLU A 119 1.45 14.61 0.89
N ASN A 120 2.26 14.13 1.84
CA ASN A 120 2.11 14.41 3.28
C ASN A 120 0.73 14.06 3.86
N ALA A 121 -0.08 13.26 3.17
CA ALA A 121 -1.37 12.85 3.71
C ALA A 121 -1.20 11.81 4.82
N VAL A 122 -2.14 11.80 5.76
CA VAL A 122 -2.16 10.84 6.87
C VAL A 122 -3.43 10.02 6.80
N VAL A 123 -3.26 8.70 6.74
CA VAL A 123 -4.35 7.73 6.85
C VAL A 123 -4.36 7.18 8.27
N ALA A 124 -5.41 7.49 9.03
CA ALA A 124 -5.54 7.08 10.41
C ALA A 124 -5.60 5.56 10.59
N ALA A 125 -5.27 5.09 11.78
CA ALA A 125 -5.25 3.66 12.12
C ALA A 125 -6.61 2.98 11.83
N GLY A 126 -6.56 1.79 11.22
CA GLY A 126 -7.74 0.99 10.89
C GLY A 126 -8.66 1.58 9.81
N ALA A 127 -8.27 2.67 9.15
CA ALA A 127 -9.10 3.28 8.11
C ALA A 127 -9.17 2.42 6.84
N VAL A 128 -10.32 2.43 6.15
CA VAL A 128 -10.49 1.81 4.83
C VAL A 128 -10.65 2.91 3.78
N VAL A 129 -9.61 3.10 2.99
CA VAL A 129 -9.53 4.16 1.98
C VAL A 129 -10.01 3.64 0.63
N SER A 130 -11.12 4.17 0.14
CA SER A 130 -11.77 3.78 -1.13
C SER A 130 -11.85 4.92 -2.16
N ARG A 131 -11.25 6.08 -1.85
CA ARG A 131 -11.18 7.26 -2.72
C ARG A 131 -9.86 7.97 -2.49
N ASP A 132 -9.45 8.77 -3.45
CA ASP A 132 -8.24 9.57 -3.34
C ASP A 132 -8.25 10.45 -2.10
N VAL A 133 -7.07 10.61 -1.51
CA VAL A 133 -6.82 11.46 -0.36
C VAL A 133 -5.98 12.65 -0.84
N PRO A 134 -6.48 13.88 -0.73
CA PRO A 134 -5.71 15.05 -1.12
C PRO A 134 -4.44 15.22 -0.30
N ALA A 135 -3.44 15.88 -0.86
CA ALA A 135 -2.22 16.24 -0.17
C ALA A 135 -2.50 17.02 1.13
N ASN A 136 -1.63 16.84 2.13
CA ASN A 136 -1.71 17.52 3.43
C ASN A 136 -3.05 17.31 4.16
N THR A 137 -3.63 16.12 4.05
CA THR A 137 -4.96 15.81 4.59
C THR A 137 -4.90 14.60 5.52
N VAL A 138 -5.62 14.67 6.63
CA VAL A 138 -5.85 13.53 7.52
C VAL A 138 -7.22 12.93 7.23
N VAL A 139 -7.24 11.63 6.96
CA VAL A 139 -8.47 10.85 6.76
C VAL A 139 -8.55 9.67 7.73
N GLY A 140 -9.75 9.23 8.05
CA GLY A 140 -9.96 8.07 8.93
C GLY A 140 -11.37 7.51 8.86
N GLY A 141 -11.56 6.34 9.46
CA GLY A 141 -12.85 5.65 9.51
C GLY A 141 -13.05 4.59 8.41
N ILE A 142 -14.22 3.94 8.44
CA ILE A 142 -14.67 2.90 7.50
C ILE A 142 -16.05 3.25 6.99
N PRO A 143 -16.17 3.72 5.73
CA PRO A 143 -15.10 4.13 4.83
C PRO A 143 -14.41 5.42 5.30
N ALA A 144 -13.15 5.62 4.91
CA ALA A 144 -12.37 6.79 5.29
C ALA A 144 -13.03 8.10 4.85
N ARG A 145 -13.02 9.09 5.76
CA ARG A 145 -13.55 10.43 5.55
C ARG A 145 -12.53 11.46 5.99
N HIS A 146 -12.62 12.65 5.43
CA HIS A 146 -11.82 13.80 5.85
C HIS A 146 -12.01 14.08 7.34
N ILE A 147 -10.91 14.22 8.06
CA ILE A 147 -10.87 14.62 9.47
C ILE A 147 -10.44 16.07 9.58
N ARG A 148 -9.26 16.40 9.03
CA ARG A 148 -8.73 17.76 9.02
C ARG A 148 -7.66 17.92 7.94
N ARG A 149 -7.33 19.14 7.60
CA ARG A 149 -6.15 19.48 6.81
C ARG A 149 -4.95 19.65 7.73
N LEU A 150 -3.77 19.27 7.26
CA LEU A 150 -2.52 19.62 7.92
C LEU A 150 -2.20 21.07 7.56
N GLU A 151 -2.12 21.93 8.54
CA GLU A 151 -1.65 23.29 8.40
C GLU A 151 -0.11 23.28 8.33
N ALA A 152 0.49 24.45 8.08
CA ALA A 152 1.94 24.59 7.98
C ALA A 152 2.66 23.90 9.18
N PRO A 153 3.90 23.39 8.99
CA PRO A 153 4.65 22.75 10.07
C PRO A 153 4.63 23.59 11.33
N LEU A 154 4.41 22.94 12.47
CA LEU A 154 4.59 23.61 13.76
C LEU A 154 5.99 24.21 13.74
N ALA A 155 6.12 25.52 13.97
CA ALA A 155 7.41 26.15 14.10
C ALA A 155 8.24 25.33 15.11
N GLU A 156 9.47 24.96 14.75
CA GLU A 156 10.35 24.23 15.63
C GLU A 156 10.46 25.03 16.93
N THR A 157 9.71 24.62 17.96
CA THR A 157 9.95 25.08 19.32
C THR A 157 11.27 24.44 19.72
N GLY A 158 12.36 25.20 19.55
CA GLY A 158 13.69 24.80 19.98
C GLY A 158 13.65 24.35 21.44
N GLN A 159 14.02 23.10 21.66
CA GLN A 159 14.50 22.57 22.93
C GLN A 159 15.96 22.17 22.79
#